data_5ebd41f77439f5600a9f6cd2ec7a38bf
#
_entry.id   5ebd41f77439f5600a9f6cd2ec7a38bf
#
_cell.length_a   1.000
_cell.length_b   1.000
_cell.length_c   1.000
_cell.angle_alpha   90.00
_cell.angle_beta   90.00
_cell.angle_gamma   90.00
#
_symmetry.space_group_name_H-M   'P 1'
#
loop_
_entity.id
_entity.type
_entity.pdbx_description
1 polymer ?
#
loop_
_entity_poly.entity_id
_entity_poly.type
_entity_poly.pdbx_seq_one_letter_code
_entity_poly.pdbx_strand_id
1 'polypeptide(L)'
;TTIRAMSAQPNLFAAESDAYLQQQIVTYIGNKRALLPLIQQAIQVVLDRTGRNRIETLDLFSGSGIVSRLLKRYSSEIHTNDLETYSRVINTCYLTNKSEVDWTELEHCYADLKERIRRNLHGGFIAKLYSPECDDCIRPGERVFYTRRNAEYLDTA
;
A
#
# COMPACT_ATOMS: atom_id res chain seq x y z
N THR A 1 4.30 -4.93 -13.64
CA THR A 1 2.84 -5.09 -13.83
C THR A 1 2.19 -3.73 -13.73
N THR A 2 1.46 -3.32 -14.77
CA THR A 2 0.74 -2.05 -14.81
C THR A 2 -0.66 -2.23 -14.24
N ILE A 3 -1.03 -1.36 -13.30
CA ILE A 3 -2.39 -1.30 -12.75
C ILE A 3 -3.07 -0.07 -13.35
N ARG A 4 -4.22 -0.28 -13.94
CA ARG A 4 -5.09 0.77 -14.45
C ARG A 4 -6.23 0.99 -13.46
N ALA A 5 -6.29 2.15 -12.83
CA ALA A 5 -7.42 2.55 -12.02
C ALA A 5 -8.21 3.63 -12.75
N MET A 6 -9.47 3.39 -13.00
CA MET A 6 -10.38 4.38 -13.60
C MET A 6 -10.92 5.29 -12.50
N SER A 7 -10.96 6.59 -12.73
CA SER A 7 -11.58 7.51 -11.80
C SER A 7 -13.10 7.33 -11.85
N ALA A 8 -13.72 7.18 -10.69
CA ALA A 8 -15.18 7.23 -10.58
C ALA A 8 -15.73 8.58 -11.04
N GLN A 9 -16.96 8.57 -11.52
CA GLN A 9 -17.70 9.76 -12.00
C GLN A 9 -17.71 10.91 -10.99
N PRO A 10 -17.83 12.17 -11.44
CA PRO A 10 -17.76 13.33 -10.58
C PRO A 10 -19.02 13.45 -9.75
N ASN A 11 -19.04 12.87 -8.58
CA ASN A 11 -20.10 13.14 -7.64
C ASN A 11 -19.61 13.11 -6.20
N LEU A 12 -19.81 14.22 -5.52
CA LEU A 12 -19.79 14.43 -4.08
C LEU A 12 -18.58 13.79 -3.37
N PHE A 13 -17.41 14.23 -3.74
CA PHE A 13 -16.20 13.80 -3.07
C PHE A 13 -16.03 14.55 -1.76
N ALA A 14 -16.27 13.87 -0.67
CA ALA A 14 -15.47 14.12 0.49
C ALA A 14 -14.01 14.02 0.03
N ALA A 15 -13.28 15.15 0.08
CA ALA A 15 -11.85 15.17 -0.27
C ALA A 15 -11.18 14.01 0.45
N GLU A 16 -10.39 13.20 -0.26
CA GLU A 16 -9.64 12.13 0.38
C GLU A 16 -8.87 12.72 1.56
N SER A 17 -9.02 12.09 2.73
CA SER A 17 -8.48 12.64 3.97
C SER A 17 -6.95 12.77 3.87
N ASP A 18 -6.38 13.74 4.56
CA ASP A 18 -4.91 13.87 4.65
C ASP A 18 -4.27 12.60 5.23
N ALA A 19 -4.98 11.85 6.07
CA ALA A 19 -4.56 10.55 6.55
C ALA A 19 -4.28 9.57 5.40
N TYR A 20 -5.11 9.54 4.36
CA TYR A 20 -4.90 8.70 3.18
C TYR A 20 -3.57 9.00 2.46
N LEU A 21 -3.13 10.25 2.43
CA LEU A 21 -1.85 10.64 1.84
C LEU A 21 -0.66 10.43 2.80
N GLN A 22 -0.89 10.50 4.09
CA GLN A 22 0.19 10.48 5.08
C GLN A 22 0.46 9.10 5.67
N GLN A 23 -0.56 8.26 5.82
CA GLN A 23 -0.40 6.92 6.36
C GLN A 23 0.26 5.99 5.34
N GLN A 24 1.16 5.15 5.81
CA GLN A 24 1.84 4.13 5.02
C GLN A 24 1.81 2.80 5.77
N ILE A 25 1.48 1.73 5.03
CA ILE A 25 1.57 0.36 5.55
C ILE A 25 3.04 -0.03 5.73
N VAL A 26 3.89 0.38 4.79
CA VAL A 26 5.32 0.09 4.79
C VAL A 26 6.11 1.38 4.58
N THR A 27 7.07 1.66 5.46
CA THR A 27 8.05 2.74 5.25
C THR A 27 9.15 2.22 4.34
N TYR A 28 9.29 2.83 3.18
CA TYR A 28 10.27 2.44 2.18
C TYR A 28 11.40 3.46 2.06
N ILE A 29 12.63 2.97 1.81
CA ILE A 29 13.79 3.83 1.55
C ILE A 29 13.54 4.62 0.26
N GLY A 30 13.74 5.94 0.30
CA GLY A 30 13.50 6.82 -0.84
C GLY A 30 12.04 7.23 -1.03
N ASN A 31 11.20 7.08 -0.01
CA ASN A 31 9.82 7.54 -0.07
C ASN A 31 9.77 9.06 -0.31
N LYS A 32 8.85 9.47 -1.19
CA LYS A 32 8.75 10.85 -1.69
C LYS A 32 7.74 11.70 -0.90
N ARG A 33 7.41 11.33 0.34
CA ARG A 33 6.41 12.06 1.14
C ARG A 33 6.76 13.55 1.29
N ALA A 34 8.00 13.87 1.58
CA ALA A 34 8.46 15.25 1.71
C ALA A 34 8.37 16.05 0.40
N LEU A 35 8.29 15.37 -0.74
CA LEU A 35 8.19 15.99 -2.06
C LEU A 35 6.75 16.19 -2.53
N LEU A 36 5.74 15.66 -1.82
CA LEU A 36 4.34 15.76 -2.26
C LEU A 36 3.88 17.20 -2.52
N PRO A 37 4.23 18.22 -1.72
CA PRO A 37 3.85 19.60 -2.01
C PRO A 37 4.44 20.11 -3.33
N LEU A 38 5.70 19.78 -3.62
CA LEU A 38 6.36 20.15 -4.88
C LEU A 38 5.71 19.45 -6.08
N ILE A 39 5.44 18.15 -5.95
CA ILE A 39 4.76 17.37 -7.00
C ILE A 39 3.36 17.93 -7.25
N GLN A 40 2.63 18.28 -6.20
CA GLN A 40 1.31 18.89 -6.31
C GLN A 40 1.35 20.23 -7.06
N GLN A 41 2.33 21.08 -6.77
CA GLN A 41 2.52 22.32 -7.51
C GLN A 41 2.81 22.10 -8.99
N ALA A 42 3.65 21.10 -9.32
CA ALA A 42 3.93 20.73 -10.70
C ALA A 42 2.68 20.25 -11.44
N ILE A 43 1.85 19.43 -10.78
CA ILE A 43 0.57 18.97 -11.34
C ILE A 43 -0.34 20.17 -11.62
N GLN A 44 -0.44 21.12 -10.68
CA GLN A 44 -1.29 22.30 -10.85
C GLN A 44 -0.85 23.14 -12.06
N VAL A 45 0.46 23.35 -12.25
CA VAL A 45 0.98 24.04 -13.43
C VAL A 45 0.58 23.35 -14.72
N VAL A 46 0.57 22.01 -14.77
CA VAL A 46 0.14 21.24 -15.94
C VAL A 46 -1.36 21.42 -16.18
N LEU A 47 -2.19 21.34 -15.15
CA LEU A 47 -3.63 21.55 -15.25
C LEU A 47 -3.96 22.94 -15.76
N ASP A 48 -3.32 23.98 -15.21
CA ASP A 48 -3.52 25.37 -15.63
C ASP A 48 -3.11 25.60 -17.10
N ARG A 49 -1.97 25.05 -17.51
CA ARG A 49 -1.49 25.17 -18.89
C ARG A 49 -2.35 24.44 -19.91
N THR A 50 -2.92 23.32 -19.52
CA THR A 50 -3.75 22.50 -20.41
C THR A 50 -5.22 22.91 -20.39
N GLY A 51 -5.65 23.73 -19.44
CA GLY A 51 -7.05 24.09 -19.21
C GLY A 51 -7.91 22.89 -18.81
N ARG A 52 -7.30 21.82 -18.29
CA ARG A 52 -8.00 20.60 -17.91
C ARG A 52 -8.17 20.53 -16.40
N ASN A 53 -9.30 20.00 -15.96
CA ASN A 53 -9.55 19.73 -14.54
C ASN A 53 -8.93 18.41 -14.07
N ARG A 54 -8.67 17.49 -15.00
CA ARG A 54 -8.03 16.19 -14.77
C ARG A 54 -7.18 15.78 -15.97
N ILE A 55 -6.15 14.98 -15.71
CA ILE A 55 -5.20 14.48 -16.72
C ILE A 55 -5.00 12.98 -16.55
N GLU A 56 -4.58 12.30 -17.59
CA GLU A 56 -4.06 10.95 -17.49
C GLU A 56 -2.64 11.00 -16.90
N THR A 57 -2.35 10.13 -15.95
CA THR A 57 -1.06 10.13 -15.26
C THR A 57 -0.43 8.76 -15.22
N LEU A 58 0.90 8.75 -15.19
CA LEU A 58 1.70 7.54 -15.11
C LEU A 58 2.77 7.70 -14.01
N ASP A 59 2.76 6.81 -13.03
CA ASP A 59 3.81 6.67 -12.03
C ASP A 59 4.66 5.43 -12.36
N LEU A 60 5.81 5.67 -12.97
CA LEU A 60 6.69 4.60 -13.47
C LEU A 60 7.41 3.81 -12.38
N PHE A 61 7.60 4.41 -11.20
CA PHE A 61 8.33 3.85 -10.08
C PHE A 61 7.55 4.06 -8.79
N SER A 62 6.36 3.44 -8.73
CA SER A 62 5.33 3.77 -7.75
C SER A 62 5.67 3.37 -6.30
N GLY A 63 6.55 2.39 -6.10
CA GLY A 63 7.01 1.96 -4.79
C GLY A 63 5.87 1.75 -3.79
N SER A 64 5.86 2.52 -2.72
CA SER A 64 4.80 2.50 -1.69
C SER A 64 3.49 3.18 -2.10
N GLY A 65 3.38 3.67 -3.34
CA GLY A 65 2.18 4.31 -3.86
C GLY A 65 1.91 5.73 -3.33
N ILE A 66 2.85 6.36 -2.65
CA ILE A 66 2.60 7.68 -2.03
C ILE A 66 2.35 8.78 -3.08
N VAL A 67 3.10 8.76 -4.19
CA VAL A 67 2.90 9.68 -5.31
C VAL A 67 1.64 9.31 -6.09
N SER A 68 1.42 8.01 -6.34
CA SER A 68 0.23 7.51 -7.03
C SER A 68 -1.07 7.91 -6.32
N ARG A 69 -1.10 7.89 -4.98
CA ARG A 69 -2.24 8.37 -4.19
C ARG A 69 -2.50 9.86 -4.36
N LEU A 70 -1.43 10.67 -4.42
CA LEU A 70 -1.56 12.09 -4.74
C LEU A 70 -2.09 12.28 -6.16
N LEU A 71 -1.51 11.58 -7.15
CA LEU A 71 -1.92 11.65 -8.54
C LEU A 71 -3.39 11.28 -8.74
N LYS A 72 -3.92 10.32 -7.99
CA LYS A 72 -5.32 9.88 -8.06
C LYS A 72 -6.31 11.05 -7.91
N ARG A 73 -5.97 12.08 -7.13
CA ARG A 73 -6.81 13.28 -6.95
C ARG A 73 -6.98 14.09 -8.23
N TYR A 74 -5.99 14.07 -9.09
CA TYR A 74 -5.89 14.92 -10.29
C TYR A 74 -6.07 14.13 -11.58
N SER A 75 -6.18 12.82 -11.49
CA SER A 75 -6.21 11.96 -12.67
C SER A 75 -7.63 11.60 -13.09
N SER A 76 -7.89 11.62 -14.39
CA SER A 76 -9.01 10.91 -15.01
C SER A 76 -8.72 9.41 -15.09
N GLU A 77 -7.47 9.07 -15.32
CA GLU A 77 -6.94 7.73 -15.32
C GLU A 77 -5.53 7.73 -14.74
N ILE A 78 -5.18 6.74 -13.92
CA ILE A 78 -3.84 6.59 -13.37
C ILE A 78 -3.28 5.22 -13.71
N HIS A 79 -2.06 5.21 -14.24
CA HIS A 79 -1.26 4.02 -14.44
C HIS A 79 -0.11 4.01 -13.44
N THR A 80 0.12 2.86 -12.83
CA THR A 80 1.26 2.66 -11.93
C THR A 80 2.10 1.50 -12.39
N ASN A 81 3.40 1.64 -12.29
CA ASN A 81 4.34 0.59 -12.60
C ASN A 81 5.42 0.51 -11.52
N ASP A 82 5.83 -0.70 -11.22
CA ASP A 82 6.99 -0.98 -10.38
C ASP A 82 7.51 -2.37 -10.68
N LEU A 83 8.76 -2.63 -10.38
CA LEU A 83 9.38 -3.96 -10.51
C LEU A 83 8.92 -4.90 -9.39
N GLU A 84 8.69 -4.36 -8.21
CA GLU A 84 8.47 -5.11 -6.99
C GLU A 84 7.01 -5.60 -6.85
N THR A 85 6.84 -6.87 -6.54
CA THR A 85 5.50 -7.47 -6.37
C THR A 85 4.72 -6.83 -5.23
N TYR A 86 5.38 -6.48 -4.12
CA TYR A 86 4.70 -5.82 -2.99
C TYR A 86 4.12 -4.45 -3.40
N SER A 87 4.80 -3.72 -4.27
CA SER A 87 4.33 -2.45 -4.79
C SER A 87 3.01 -2.63 -5.55
N ARG A 88 2.88 -3.70 -6.35
CA ARG A 88 1.63 -4.05 -7.01
C ARG A 88 0.49 -4.24 -6.01
N VAL A 89 0.72 -5.04 -4.96
CA VAL A 89 -0.31 -5.32 -3.94
C VAL A 89 -0.74 -4.03 -3.23
N ILE A 90 0.22 -3.22 -2.79
CA ILE A 90 -0.04 -1.96 -2.09
C ILE A 90 -0.78 -0.97 -3.01
N ASN A 91 -0.35 -0.80 -4.26
CA ASN A 91 -1.00 0.11 -5.20
C ASN A 91 -2.40 -0.39 -5.59
N THR A 92 -2.61 -1.68 -5.75
CA THR A 92 -3.96 -2.23 -5.94
C THR A 92 -4.87 -1.84 -4.78
N CYS A 93 -4.42 -2.05 -3.54
CA CYS A 93 -5.20 -1.72 -2.36
C CYS A 93 -5.54 -0.21 -2.29
N TYR A 94 -4.54 0.67 -2.47
CA TYR A 94 -4.75 2.12 -2.33
C TYR A 94 -5.49 2.76 -3.51
N LEU A 95 -5.37 2.22 -4.71
CA LEU A 95 -5.93 2.86 -5.90
C LEU A 95 -7.28 2.30 -6.32
N THR A 96 -7.66 1.12 -5.84
CA THR A 96 -9.01 0.58 -6.04
C THR A 96 -10.04 1.55 -5.46
N ASN A 97 -11.08 1.84 -6.23
CA ASN A 97 -12.16 2.68 -5.74
C ASN A 97 -13.06 1.91 -4.78
N LYS A 98 -13.55 2.61 -3.77
CA LYS A 98 -14.44 2.00 -2.76
C LYS A 98 -15.67 1.32 -3.37
N SER A 99 -16.17 1.84 -4.48
CA SER A 99 -17.31 1.27 -5.23
C SER A 99 -16.99 -0.01 -6.00
N GLU A 100 -15.71 -0.34 -6.18
CA GLU A 100 -15.25 -1.52 -6.91
C GLU A 100 -14.94 -2.70 -5.97
N VAL A 101 -15.03 -2.48 -4.66
CA VAL A 101 -14.72 -3.49 -3.64
C VAL A 101 -15.97 -4.27 -3.28
N ASP A 102 -15.92 -5.60 -3.39
CA ASP A 102 -16.89 -6.48 -2.74
C ASP A 102 -16.60 -6.54 -1.24
N TRP A 103 -17.31 -5.71 -0.49
CA TRP A 103 -17.12 -5.59 0.96
C TRP A 103 -17.51 -6.86 1.70
N THR A 104 -18.51 -7.60 1.20
CA THR A 104 -18.97 -8.85 1.81
C THR A 104 -17.89 -9.91 1.71
N GLU A 105 -17.32 -10.09 0.52
CA GLU A 105 -16.22 -11.04 0.32
C GLU A 105 -14.98 -10.63 1.13
N LEU A 106 -14.63 -9.35 1.13
CA LEU A 106 -13.49 -8.84 1.91
C LEU A 106 -13.65 -9.10 3.42
N GLU A 107 -14.85 -8.87 3.97
CA GLU A 107 -15.14 -9.15 5.38
C GLU A 107 -15.05 -10.64 5.71
N HIS A 108 -15.52 -11.51 4.82
CA HIS A 108 -15.39 -12.97 4.94
C HIS A 108 -13.92 -13.39 4.94
N CYS A 109 -13.14 -12.96 3.95
CA CYS A 109 -11.71 -13.26 3.88
C CYS A 109 -10.96 -12.77 5.13
N TYR A 110 -11.30 -11.58 5.63
CA TYR A 110 -10.70 -11.05 6.84
C TYR A 110 -11.07 -11.85 8.10
N ALA A 111 -12.33 -12.29 8.20
CA ALA A 111 -12.78 -13.13 9.30
C ALA A 111 -12.08 -14.49 9.29
N ASP A 112 -11.97 -15.12 8.12
CA ASP A 112 -11.28 -16.40 7.94
C ASP A 112 -9.79 -16.30 8.29
N LEU A 113 -9.12 -15.24 7.83
CA LEU A 113 -7.73 -14.99 8.16
C LEU A 113 -7.52 -14.85 9.67
N LYS A 114 -8.36 -14.06 10.34
CA LYS A 114 -8.29 -13.91 11.81
C LYS A 114 -8.51 -15.22 12.53
N GLU A 115 -9.45 -16.03 12.07
CA GLU A 115 -9.74 -17.32 12.69
C GLU A 115 -8.59 -18.31 12.50
N ARG A 116 -7.98 -18.35 11.32
CA ARG A 116 -6.79 -19.19 11.07
C ARG A 116 -5.65 -18.83 12.01
N ILE A 117 -5.33 -17.55 12.15
CA ILE A 117 -4.29 -17.05 13.03
C ILE A 117 -4.61 -17.40 14.50
N ARG A 118 -5.89 -17.23 14.90
CA ARG A 118 -6.31 -17.52 16.27
C ARG A 118 -6.19 -19.00 16.63
N ARG A 119 -6.49 -19.89 15.68
CA ARG A 119 -6.51 -21.34 15.92
C ARG A 119 -5.12 -21.94 16.07
N ASN A 120 -4.20 -21.58 15.23
CA ASN A 120 -2.89 -22.20 15.20
C ASN A 120 -1.84 -21.33 14.51
N LEU A 121 -0.92 -20.79 15.30
CA LEU A 121 0.30 -20.18 14.75
C LEU A 121 1.28 -21.28 14.39
N HIS A 122 1.90 -21.18 13.22
CA HIS A 122 2.96 -22.09 12.79
C HIS A 122 4.20 -21.33 12.35
N GLY A 123 5.37 -21.89 12.66
CA GLY A 123 6.65 -21.33 12.24
C GLY A 123 7.04 -21.80 10.85
N GLY A 124 7.14 -20.87 9.93
CA GLY A 124 7.58 -21.11 8.55
C GLY A 124 8.93 -20.46 8.25
N PHE A 125 9.02 -19.85 7.09
CA PHE A 125 10.24 -19.22 6.57
C PHE A 125 10.67 -18.00 7.42
N ILE A 126 9.73 -17.14 7.79
CA ILE A 126 10.04 -15.91 8.54
C ILE A 126 10.50 -16.27 9.95
N ALA A 127 9.80 -17.17 10.61
CA ALA A 127 10.15 -17.61 11.95
C ALA A 127 11.52 -18.30 12.00
N LYS A 128 11.87 -19.09 10.98
CA LYS A 128 13.17 -19.78 10.91
C LYS A 128 14.34 -18.86 10.63
N LEU A 129 14.15 -17.87 9.77
CA LEU A 129 15.26 -17.07 9.25
C LEU A 129 15.37 -15.67 9.84
N TYR A 130 14.31 -15.15 10.47
CA TYR A 130 14.26 -13.75 10.89
C TYR A 130 13.82 -13.55 12.34
N SER A 131 13.65 -14.62 13.12
CA SER A 131 13.39 -14.56 14.54
C SER A 131 14.28 -15.50 15.33
N PRO A 132 14.48 -15.26 16.63
CA PRO A 132 15.15 -16.23 17.50
C PRO A 132 14.25 -17.45 17.74
N GLU A 133 14.81 -18.55 18.22
CA GLU A 133 14.03 -19.71 18.67
C GLU A 133 13.18 -19.39 19.90
N CYS A 134 13.73 -18.55 20.77
CA CYS A 134 13.11 -18.13 22.03
C CYS A 134 13.42 -16.65 22.26
N ASP A 135 12.38 -15.83 22.44
CA ASP A 135 12.52 -14.38 22.63
C ASP A 135 13.27 -14.02 23.93
N ASP A 136 13.16 -14.87 24.97
CA ASP A 136 13.80 -14.65 26.28
C ASP A 136 15.22 -15.26 26.37
N CYS A 137 15.64 -16.04 25.37
CA CYS A 137 16.87 -16.84 25.37
C CYS A 137 17.69 -16.69 24.09
N ILE A 138 17.87 -15.46 23.61
CA ILE A 138 18.54 -15.15 22.34
C ILE A 138 20.00 -15.62 22.39
N ARG A 139 20.40 -16.41 21.39
CA ARG A 139 21.77 -16.94 21.26
C ARG A 139 22.61 -16.07 20.30
N PRO A 140 23.93 -16.05 20.46
CA PRO A 140 24.81 -15.41 19.49
C PRO A 140 24.59 -15.96 18.06
N GLY A 141 24.36 -15.06 17.10
CA GLY A 141 24.14 -15.41 15.69
C GLY A 141 22.68 -15.58 15.30
N GLU A 142 21.73 -15.59 16.23
CA GLU A 142 20.32 -15.57 15.90
C GLU A 142 19.90 -14.19 15.37
N ARG A 143 18.99 -14.20 14.42
CA ARG A 143 18.39 -12.97 13.90
C ARG A 143 17.20 -12.53 14.75
N VAL A 144 17.10 -11.23 14.98
CA VAL A 144 16.10 -10.63 15.88
C VAL A 144 15.29 -9.54 15.16
N PHE A 145 14.95 -9.75 13.88
CA PHE A 145 14.13 -8.81 13.13
C PHE A 145 12.67 -8.81 13.62
N TYR A 146 12.20 -9.97 14.06
CA TYR A 146 10.88 -10.17 14.63
C TYR A 146 11.01 -10.95 15.94
N THR A 147 10.04 -10.78 16.86
CA THR A 147 9.84 -11.75 17.93
C THR A 147 9.38 -13.07 17.32
N ARG A 148 9.63 -14.18 18.00
CA ARG A 148 9.19 -15.51 17.56
C ARG A 148 7.71 -15.53 17.21
N ARG A 149 6.88 -15.00 18.11
CA ARG A 149 5.43 -14.95 17.95
C ARG A 149 5.01 -14.10 16.74
N ASN A 150 5.63 -12.95 16.53
CA ASN A 150 5.30 -12.09 15.39
C ASN A 150 5.69 -12.74 14.05
N ALA A 151 6.83 -13.46 14.03
CA ALA A 151 7.26 -14.19 12.84
C ALA A 151 6.30 -15.34 12.51
N GLU A 152 5.85 -16.10 13.52
CA GLU A 152 4.83 -17.15 13.34
C GLU A 152 3.49 -16.59 12.89
N TYR A 153 3.12 -15.41 13.38
CA TYR A 153 1.93 -14.70 12.92
C TYR A 153 2.01 -14.38 11.42
N LEU A 154 3.14 -13.87 10.96
CA LEU A 154 3.38 -13.55 9.56
C LEU A 154 3.44 -14.80 8.67
N ASP A 155 4.02 -15.89 9.15
CA ASP A 155 4.06 -17.17 8.43
C ASP A 155 2.67 -17.83 8.32
N THR A 156 1.76 -17.53 9.25
CA THR A 156 0.41 -18.12 9.28
C THR A 156 -0.57 -17.34 8.40
N ALA A 157 -0.38 -16.02 8.29
CA ALA A 157 -1.25 -15.11 7.53
C ALA A 157 -1.09 -15.25 6.03
#